data_674e52a9877682e3a234990de2cccc5e
#
_entry.id   674e52a9877682e3a234990de2cccc5e
#
_cell.length_a   1.000
_cell.length_b   1.000
_cell.length_c   1.000
_cell.angle_alpha   90.00
_cell.angle_beta   90.00
_cell.angle_gamma   90.00
#
_symmetry.space_group_name_H-M   'P 1'
#
loop_
_entity.id
_entity.type
_entity.pdbx_description
1 polymer ?
#
loop_
_entity_poly.entity_id
_entity_poly.type
_entity_poly.pdbx_seq_one_letter_code
_entity_poly.pdbx_strand_id
1 'polypeptide(L)'
;MLFMVIERFKDVAAIAERFQRLGRMLPEGVAYVANWVEPDGARCFQVMEAESAAALESWIDRWKDLADFEVIPVLASNEFWRARNRAQT
;
A
#
# COMPACT_ATOMS: atom_id res chain seq x y z
N MET A 1 -11.68 -1.65 -3.10
CA MET A 1 -10.73 -1.24 -4.17
C MET A 1 -9.32 -1.62 -3.76
N LEU A 2 -8.53 -2.04 -4.71
CA LEU A 2 -7.12 -2.32 -4.49
C LEU A 2 -6.26 -1.11 -4.80
N PHE A 3 -5.22 -0.94 -4.01
CA PHE A 3 -4.23 0.12 -4.21
C PHE A 3 -2.83 -0.46 -4.12
N MET A 4 -1.98 -0.10 -5.08
CA MET A 4 -0.55 -0.29 -4.95
C MET A 4 0.01 0.92 -4.22
N VAL A 5 0.66 0.69 -3.08
CA VAL A 5 1.29 1.74 -2.30
C VAL A 5 2.80 1.54 -2.41
N ILE A 6 3.47 2.56 -2.93
CA ILE A 6 4.93 2.56 -3.04
C ILE A 6 5.47 3.45 -1.93
N GLU A 7 6.29 2.87 -1.07
CA GLU A 7 6.90 3.59 0.06
C GLU A 7 8.39 3.73 -0.20
N ARG A 8 8.90 4.96 -0.11
CA ARG A 8 10.34 5.22 -0.15
C ARG A 8 10.80 5.44 1.28
N PHE A 9 11.61 4.51 1.78
CA PHE A 9 12.02 4.52 3.18
C PHE A 9 13.07 5.62 3.44
N LYS A 10 12.85 6.38 4.50
CA LYS A 10 13.81 7.39 4.97
C LYS A 10 14.75 6.82 6.03
N ASP A 11 14.26 5.91 6.86
CA ASP A 11 15.02 5.32 7.96
C ASP A 11 14.50 3.89 8.22
N VAL A 12 15.18 2.92 7.63
CA VAL A 12 14.77 1.50 7.72
C VAL A 12 14.77 1.01 9.17
N ALA A 13 15.76 1.40 9.95
CA ALA A 13 15.86 0.95 11.34
C ALA A 13 14.71 1.48 12.19
N ALA A 14 14.32 2.73 11.99
CA ALA A 14 13.20 3.34 12.70
C ALA A 14 11.85 2.70 12.28
N ILE A 15 11.70 2.37 11.00
CA ILE A 15 10.53 1.65 10.50
C ILE A 15 10.42 0.28 11.17
N ALA A 16 11.51 -0.47 11.19
CA ALA A 16 11.55 -1.80 11.80
C ALA A 16 11.19 -1.74 13.29
N GLU A 17 11.73 -0.76 14.01
CA GLU A 17 11.44 -0.58 15.44
C GLU A 17 9.96 -0.28 15.67
N ARG A 18 9.40 0.66 14.90
CA ARG A 18 7.98 1.03 15.07
C ARG A 18 7.07 -0.14 14.70
N PHE A 19 7.39 -0.87 13.63
CA PHE A 19 6.62 -2.03 13.21
C PHE A 19 6.63 -3.13 14.27
N GLN A 20 7.80 -3.41 14.87
CA GLN A 20 7.90 -4.38 15.96
C GLN A 20 7.03 -3.99 17.15
N ARG A 21 7.00 -2.71 17.47
CA ARG A 21 6.32 -2.20 18.65
C ARG A 21 4.81 -2.05 18.43
N LEU A 22 4.39 -1.58 17.26
CA LEU A 22 3.01 -1.16 16.99
C LEU A 22 2.32 -1.90 15.85
N GLY A 23 3.04 -2.75 15.10
CA GLY A 23 2.51 -3.39 13.90
C GLY A 23 2.26 -2.38 12.79
N ARG A 24 1.39 -2.72 11.84
CA ARG A 24 1.06 -1.86 10.70
C ARG A 24 0.23 -0.64 11.07
N MET A 25 -0.45 -0.69 12.20
CA MET A 25 -1.34 0.37 12.65
C MET A 25 -2.45 0.67 11.64
N LEU A 26 -3.06 -0.39 11.10
CA LEU A 26 -4.13 -0.24 10.11
C LEU A 26 -5.38 0.34 10.75
N PRO A 27 -5.98 1.37 10.15
CA PRO A 27 -7.28 1.86 10.61
C PRO A 27 -8.38 0.89 10.18
N GLU A 28 -9.57 1.06 10.76
CA GLU A 28 -10.73 0.31 10.34
C GLU A 28 -11.02 0.57 8.86
N GLY A 29 -11.39 -0.49 8.13
CA GLY A 29 -11.71 -0.37 6.71
C GLY A 29 -10.51 -0.44 5.77
N VAL A 30 -9.30 -0.58 6.31
CA VAL A 30 -8.08 -0.75 5.51
C VAL A 30 -7.48 -2.12 5.81
N ALA A 31 -7.25 -2.92 4.78
CA ALA A 31 -6.69 -4.26 4.90
C ALA A 31 -5.38 -4.40 4.12
N TYR A 32 -4.44 -5.09 4.73
CA TYR A 32 -3.18 -5.47 4.09
C TYR A 32 -3.40 -6.72 3.24
N VAL A 33 -2.87 -6.72 2.01
CA VAL A 33 -2.94 -7.89 1.12
C VAL A 33 -1.58 -8.56 1.00
N ALA A 34 -0.56 -7.82 0.56
CA ALA A 34 0.79 -8.35 0.37
C ALA A 34 1.79 -7.20 0.24
N ASN A 35 3.07 -7.49 0.48
CA ASN A 35 4.11 -6.50 0.21
C ASN A 35 5.44 -7.15 -0.16
N TRP A 36 6.28 -6.37 -0.81
CA TRP A 36 7.64 -6.74 -1.19
C TRP A 36 8.54 -5.55 -0.92
N VAL A 37 9.77 -5.82 -0.46
CA VAL A 37 10.75 -4.77 -0.17
C VAL A 37 11.97 -5.01 -1.06
N GLU A 38 12.48 -3.95 -1.66
CA GLU A 38 13.73 -4.05 -2.43
C GLU A 38 14.87 -4.51 -1.51
N PRO A 39 15.78 -5.38 -2.01
CA PRO A 39 16.84 -5.91 -1.17
C PRO A 39 17.72 -4.86 -0.49
N ASP A 40 17.86 -3.67 -1.10
CA ASP A 40 18.63 -2.57 -0.53
C ASP A 40 17.86 -1.77 0.52
N GLY A 41 16.58 -2.09 0.74
CA GLY A 41 15.75 -1.40 1.72
C GLY A 41 15.29 -0.02 1.28
N ALA A 42 15.40 0.31 -0.01
CA ALA A 42 15.04 1.64 -0.49
C ALA A 42 13.52 1.82 -0.64
N ARG A 43 12.84 0.81 -1.20
CA ARG A 43 11.40 0.91 -1.47
C ARG A 43 10.65 -0.34 -1.02
N CYS A 44 9.41 -0.13 -0.62
CA CYS A 44 8.43 -1.18 -0.37
C CYS A 44 7.26 -1.02 -1.33
N PHE A 45 6.80 -2.12 -1.91
CA PHE A 45 5.63 -2.18 -2.78
C PHE A 45 4.56 -2.95 -2.03
N GLN A 46 3.48 -2.28 -1.67
CA GLN A 46 2.46 -2.87 -0.81
C GLN A 46 1.08 -2.78 -1.45
N VAL A 47 0.37 -3.90 -1.47
CA VAL A 47 -1.01 -3.93 -1.97
C VAL A 47 -1.95 -3.83 -0.78
N MET A 48 -2.86 -2.85 -0.83
CA MET A 48 -3.82 -2.58 0.22
C MET A 48 -5.23 -2.60 -0.34
N GLU A 49 -6.17 -3.02 0.48
CA GLU A 49 -7.60 -2.97 0.18
C GLU A 49 -8.25 -1.88 1.02
N ALA A 50 -9.00 -0.99 0.38
CA ALA A 50 -9.75 0.07 1.06
C ALA A 50 -10.91 0.52 0.20
N GLU A 51 -11.89 1.21 0.80
CA GLU A 51 -13.04 1.71 0.07
C GLU A 51 -12.66 2.84 -0.90
N SER A 52 -11.66 3.65 -0.51
CA SER A 52 -11.20 4.78 -1.33
C SER A 52 -9.75 5.10 -0.99
N ALA A 53 -9.09 5.89 -1.85
CA ALA A 53 -7.74 6.39 -1.56
C ALA A 53 -7.73 7.24 -0.28
N ALA A 54 -8.79 8.01 -0.04
CA ALA A 54 -8.89 8.83 1.16
C ALA A 54 -8.85 7.99 2.44
N ALA A 55 -9.37 6.77 2.41
CA ALA A 55 -9.34 5.88 3.57
C ALA A 55 -7.92 5.48 3.98
N LEU A 56 -6.96 5.56 3.05
CA LEU A 56 -5.56 5.24 3.34
C LEU A 56 -4.82 6.37 4.05
N GLU A 57 -5.35 7.59 4.03
CA GLU A 57 -4.63 8.76 4.53
C GLU A 57 -4.32 8.66 6.03
N SER A 58 -5.24 8.15 6.84
CA SER A 58 -5.00 8.01 8.28
C SER A 58 -3.91 6.98 8.57
N TRP A 59 -3.78 5.94 7.73
CA TRP A 59 -2.68 4.98 7.84
C TRP A 59 -1.36 5.62 7.41
N ILE A 60 -1.36 6.34 6.30
CA ILE A 60 -0.17 7.04 5.79
C ILE A 60 0.33 8.05 6.83
N ASP A 61 -0.57 8.78 7.48
CA ASP A 61 -0.22 9.77 8.51
C ASP A 61 0.58 9.15 9.67
N ARG A 62 0.40 7.87 9.93
CA ARG A 62 1.11 7.15 10.99
C ARG A 62 2.54 6.78 10.62
N TRP A 63 2.91 6.89 9.33
CA TRP A 63 4.19 6.45 8.81
C TRP A 63 4.93 7.50 7.98
N LYS A 64 4.27 8.60 7.61
CA LYS A 64 4.83 9.58 6.65
C LYS A 64 6.07 10.30 7.15
N ASP A 65 6.34 10.28 8.44
CA ASP A 65 7.59 10.79 8.99
C ASP A 65 8.80 9.92 8.64
N LEU A 66 8.58 8.63 8.36
CA LEU A 66 9.64 7.65 8.10
C LEU A 66 9.68 7.17 6.64
N ALA A 67 8.68 7.53 5.83
CA ALA A 67 8.62 7.12 4.42
C ALA A 67 7.83 8.13 3.60
N ASP A 68 8.15 8.23 2.32
CA ASP A 68 7.34 8.93 1.34
C ASP A 68 6.43 7.92 0.66
N PHE A 69 5.18 8.30 0.40
CA PHE A 69 4.15 7.39 -0.10
C PHE A 69 3.66 7.83 -1.47
N GLU A 70 3.46 6.86 -2.36
CA GLU A 70 2.76 7.02 -3.61
C GLU A 70 1.63 5.99 -3.65
N VAL A 71 0.38 6.42 -3.91
CA VAL A 71 -0.80 5.57 -3.91
C VAL A 71 -1.36 5.50 -5.32
N ILE A 72 -1.48 4.28 -5.86
CA ILE A 72 -1.94 4.03 -7.22
C ILE A 72 -3.13 3.08 -7.16
N PRO A 73 -4.34 3.47 -7.62
CA PRO A 73 -5.44 2.52 -7.72
C PRO A 73 -5.13 1.49 -8.79
N VAL A 74 -5.39 0.23 -8.49
CA VAL A 74 -5.11 -0.87 -9.40
C VAL A 74 -6.27 -1.84 -9.46
N LEU A 75 -6.33 -2.61 -10.55
CA LEU A 75 -7.21 -3.77 -10.69
C LEU A 75 -6.36 -5.02 -10.79
N ALA A 76 -6.88 -6.13 -10.30
CA ALA A 76 -6.28 -7.42 -10.65
C ALA A 76 -6.32 -7.57 -12.18
N SER A 77 -5.26 -8.11 -12.75
CA SER A 77 -5.13 -8.21 -14.20
C SER A 77 -6.33 -8.89 -14.87
N ASN A 78 -6.79 -9.99 -14.28
CA ASN A 78 -7.94 -10.73 -14.81
C ASN A 78 -9.23 -9.88 -14.80
N GLU A 79 -9.41 -9.03 -13.82
CA GLU A 79 -10.57 -8.13 -13.76
C GLU A 79 -10.51 -7.08 -14.85
N PHE A 80 -9.32 -6.51 -15.06
CA PHE A 80 -9.11 -5.51 -16.11
C PHE A 80 -9.43 -6.08 -17.48
N TRP A 81 -8.86 -7.24 -17.80
CA TRP A 81 -9.06 -7.86 -19.12
C TRP A 81 -10.47 -8.34 -19.32
N ARG A 82 -11.13 -8.85 -18.29
CA ARG A 82 -12.53 -9.25 -18.35
C ARG A 82 -13.44 -8.07 -18.68
N ALA A 83 -13.23 -6.94 -18.02
CA ALA A 83 -14.00 -5.73 -18.26
C ALA A 83 -13.78 -5.20 -19.69
N ARG A 84 -12.54 -5.23 -20.18
CA ARG A 84 -12.21 -4.81 -21.52
C ARG A 84 -12.86 -5.71 -22.57
N ASN A 85 -12.83 -7.01 -22.38
CA ASN A 85 -13.45 -7.97 -23.30
C ASN A 85 -14.95 -7.77 -23.36
N ARG A 86 -15.62 -7.51 -22.23
CA ARG A 86 -17.05 -7.22 -22.21
C ARG A 86 -17.38 -5.93 -22.97
N ALA A 87 -16.53 -4.93 -22.85
CA ALA A 87 -16.70 -3.65 -23.54
C ALA A 87 -16.60 -3.77 -25.06
N GLN A 88 -15.91 -4.82 -25.56
CA GLN A 88 -15.70 -5.05 -27.00
C GLN A 88 -16.84 -5.87 -27.62
N THR A 89 -17.71 -6.44 -26.82
CA THR A 89 -18.85 -7.21 -27.29
C THR A 89 -20.14 -6.42 -27.18
#